data_faccfd52d977bbab1093b051c3bf89be
#
_entry.id   faccfd52d977bbab1093b051c3bf89be
#
_cell.length_a   1.000
_cell.length_b   1.000
_cell.length_c   1.000
_cell.angle_alpha   90.00
_cell.angle_beta   90.00
_cell.angle_gamma   90.00
#
_symmetry.space_group_name_H-M   'P 1'
#
loop_
_entity.id
_entity.type
_entity.pdbx_description
1 polymer ?
#
loop_
_entity_poly.entity_id
_entity_poly.type
_entity_poly.pdbx_seq_one_letter_code
_entity_poly.pdbx_strand_id
1 'polypeptide(L)'
;LLECKTYRQHGHFEGDPAIYKPKEEQEAWLAKDPLPRFAQFLAENGVLTAEELAEIDAQVAKEVEDAIVFADAQPIPTLESAVVDVYSDIVEEVRER
;
A
#
# COMPACT_ATOMS: atom_id res chain seq x y z
N LEU A 1 22.36 11.84 -0.26
CA LEU A 1 21.06 12.05 0.35
C LEU A 1 19.98 12.05 -0.74
N LEU A 2 18.93 11.25 -0.58
CA LEU A 2 17.78 11.21 -1.48
C LEU A 2 16.56 11.77 -0.72
N GLU A 3 15.93 12.83 -1.26
CA GLU A 3 14.69 13.39 -0.73
C GLU A 3 13.51 12.91 -1.59
N CYS A 4 12.58 12.14 -1.01
CA CYS A 4 11.36 11.71 -1.68
C CYS A 4 10.19 12.58 -1.22
N LYS A 5 9.71 13.47 -2.10
CA LYS A 5 8.53 14.29 -1.84
C LYS A 5 7.27 13.49 -2.17
N THR A 6 6.38 13.38 -1.20
CA THR A 6 5.15 12.62 -1.33
C THR A 6 3.96 13.39 -0.76
N TYR A 7 2.76 12.91 -1.07
CA TYR A 7 1.50 13.44 -0.57
C TYR A 7 0.55 12.29 -0.24
N ARG A 8 -0.07 12.33 0.94
CA ARG A 8 -1.11 11.36 1.28
C ARG A 8 -2.45 11.81 0.70
N GLN A 9 -2.91 11.15 -0.34
CA GLN A 9 -4.13 11.51 -1.08
C GLN A 9 -5.40 11.26 -0.26
N HIS A 10 -5.46 10.17 0.51
CA HIS A 10 -6.58 9.82 1.38
C HIS A 10 -6.53 10.53 2.74
N GLY A 11 -7.61 10.44 3.50
CA GLY A 11 -7.68 10.94 4.87
C GLY A 11 -6.80 10.14 5.85
N HIS A 12 -6.97 10.41 7.15
CA HIS A 12 -6.22 9.71 8.20
C HIS A 12 -6.64 8.24 8.33
N PHE A 13 -7.91 7.96 8.11
CA PHE A 13 -8.51 6.62 8.11
C PHE A 13 -9.59 6.58 7.01
N GLU A 14 -10.15 5.40 6.70
CA GLU A 14 -11.06 5.19 5.57
C GLU A 14 -12.33 6.07 5.61
N GLY A 15 -12.85 6.38 6.77
CA GLY A 15 -14.02 7.25 6.96
C GLY A 15 -13.70 8.75 7.07
N ASP A 16 -12.42 9.17 6.95
CA ASP A 16 -12.03 10.58 7.09
C ASP A 16 -12.33 11.37 5.81
N PRO A 17 -13.27 12.34 5.83
CA PRO A 17 -13.59 13.14 4.66
C PRO A 17 -12.49 14.13 4.25
N ALA A 18 -11.40 14.20 5.00
CA ALA A 18 -10.22 15.04 4.73
C ALA A 18 -10.53 16.53 4.48
N ILE A 19 -11.56 17.09 5.12
CA ILE A 19 -12.01 18.47 4.95
C ILE A 19 -10.96 19.53 5.33
N TYR A 20 -9.93 19.12 6.08
CA TYR A 20 -8.78 19.96 6.44
C TYR A 20 -7.77 20.13 5.30
N LYS A 21 -7.92 19.41 4.19
CA LYS A 21 -7.07 19.55 3.01
C LYS A 21 -7.74 20.46 1.98
N PRO A 22 -7.09 21.55 1.55
CA PRO A 22 -7.60 22.38 0.47
C PRO A 22 -7.80 21.56 -0.82
N LYS A 23 -8.95 21.75 -1.47
CA LYS A 23 -9.29 20.99 -2.67
C LYS A 23 -8.28 21.21 -3.81
N GLU A 24 -7.86 22.44 -3.99
CA GLU A 24 -6.88 22.84 -5.01
C GLU A 24 -5.53 22.15 -4.79
N GLU A 25 -5.14 21.98 -3.52
CA GLU A 25 -3.91 21.26 -3.16
C GLU A 25 -4.02 19.77 -3.48
N GLN A 26 -5.16 19.14 -3.14
CA GLN A 26 -5.41 17.74 -3.44
C GLN A 26 -5.37 17.48 -4.94
N GLU A 27 -6.05 18.31 -5.75
CA GLU A 27 -6.08 18.20 -7.20
C GLU A 27 -4.68 18.38 -7.81
N ALA A 28 -3.91 19.34 -7.31
CA ALA A 28 -2.55 19.59 -7.77
C ALA A 28 -1.60 18.42 -7.49
N TRP A 29 -1.78 17.72 -6.37
CA TRP A 29 -0.99 16.54 -6.02
C TRP A 29 -1.47 15.28 -6.75
N LEU A 30 -2.78 15.12 -6.92
CA LEU A 30 -3.35 14.02 -7.70
C LEU A 30 -2.85 14.04 -9.16
N ALA A 31 -2.75 15.22 -9.76
CA ALA A 31 -2.17 15.37 -11.10
C ALA A 31 -0.69 14.96 -11.19
N LYS A 32 -0.01 14.81 -10.04
CA LYS A 32 1.39 14.37 -9.95
C LYS A 32 1.52 12.92 -9.51
N ASP A 33 0.42 12.17 -9.43
CA ASP A 33 0.46 10.76 -9.05
C ASP A 33 1.47 10.00 -9.93
N PRO A 34 2.41 9.28 -9.32
CA PRO A 34 3.44 8.58 -10.07
C PRO A 34 2.90 7.41 -10.90
N LEU A 35 1.83 6.75 -10.47
CA LEU A 35 1.31 5.56 -11.15
C LEU A 35 0.77 5.86 -12.55
N PRO A 36 -0.21 6.78 -12.75
CA PRO A 36 -0.69 7.14 -14.09
C PRO A 36 0.42 7.72 -14.97
N ARG A 37 1.30 8.54 -14.39
CA ARG A 37 2.42 9.14 -15.13
C ARG A 37 3.42 8.10 -15.60
N PHE A 38 3.69 7.09 -14.80
CA PHE A 38 4.61 6.02 -15.18
C PHE A 38 3.97 5.08 -16.20
N ALA A 39 2.69 4.74 -16.05
CA ALA A 39 1.94 3.98 -17.03
C ALA A 39 1.95 4.68 -18.40
N GLN A 40 1.70 5.98 -18.44
CA GLN A 40 1.80 6.77 -19.67
C GLN A 40 3.21 6.71 -20.27
N PHE A 41 4.24 6.91 -19.46
CA PHE A 41 5.64 6.82 -19.91
C PHE A 41 5.96 5.46 -20.53
N LEU A 42 5.52 4.36 -19.93
CA LEU A 42 5.75 3.01 -20.45
C LEU A 42 5.05 2.80 -21.80
N ALA A 43 3.81 3.27 -21.94
CA ALA A 43 3.05 3.19 -23.18
C ALA A 43 3.69 4.05 -24.29
N GLU A 44 4.05 5.30 -24.01
CA GLU A 44 4.68 6.21 -24.98
C GLU A 44 6.05 5.71 -25.47
N ASN A 45 6.76 4.97 -24.66
CA ASN A 45 8.06 4.37 -25.01
C ASN A 45 7.95 2.94 -25.57
N GLY A 46 6.72 2.43 -25.77
CA GLY A 46 6.50 1.09 -26.32
C GLY A 46 7.01 -0.04 -25.43
N VAL A 47 7.11 0.19 -24.12
CA VAL A 47 7.55 -0.83 -23.15
C VAL A 47 6.39 -1.74 -22.76
N LEU A 48 5.19 -1.16 -22.59
CA LEU A 48 3.94 -1.90 -22.33
C LEU A 48 2.82 -1.37 -23.21
N THR A 49 1.93 -2.26 -23.62
CA THR A 49 0.68 -1.92 -24.29
C THR A 49 -0.40 -1.54 -23.27
N ALA A 50 -1.51 -0.97 -23.74
CA ALA A 50 -2.66 -0.68 -22.91
C ALA A 50 -3.29 -1.96 -22.33
N GLU A 51 -3.27 -3.05 -23.10
CA GLU A 51 -3.77 -4.36 -22.71
C GLU A 51 -2.93 -4.95 -21.57
N GLU A 52 -1.60 -4.91 -21.69
CA GLU A 52 -0.69 -5.40 -20.65
C GLU A 52 -0.81 -4.58 -19.34
N LEU A 53 -1.01 -3.26 -19.43
CA LEU A 53 -1.28 -2.42 -18.27
C LEU A 53 -2.60 -2.82 -17.59
N ALA A 54 -3.66 -3.07 -18.37
CA ALA A 54 -4.94 -3.53 -17.83
C ALA A 54 -4.85 -4.93 -17.20
N GLU A 55 -4.03 -5.82 -17.75
CA GLU A 55 -3.78 -7.13 -17.14
C GLU A 55 -3.07 -7.02 -15.79
N ILE A 56 -2.07 -6.13 -15.67
CA ILE A 56 -1.39 -5.85 -14.40
C ILE A 56 -2.37 -5.32 -13.37
N ASP A 57 -3.20 -4.35 -13.72
CA ASP A 57 -4.22 -3.78 -12.81
C ASP A 57 -5.21 -4.85 -12.33
N ALA A 58 -5.68 -5.71 -13.25
CA ALA A 58 -6.58 -6.81 -12.91
C ALA A 58 -5.93 -7.85 -11.98
N GLN A 59 -4.64 -8.17 -12.22
CA GLN A 59 -3.89 -9.07 -11.36
C GLN A 59 -3.71 -8.49 -9.96
N VAL A 60 -3.31 -7.23 -9.84
CA VAL A 60 -3.14 -6.55 -8.55
C VAL A 60 -4.46 -6.49 -7.78
N ALA A 61 -5.57 -6.16 -8.45
CA ALA A 61 -6.88 -6.15 -7.83
C ALA A 61 -7.25 -7.54 -7.28
N LYS A 62 -6.98 -8.60 -8.04
CA LYS A 62 -7.21 -9.97 -7.59
C LYS A 62 -6.34 -10.36 -6.40
N GLU A 63 -5.06 -9.99 -6.40
CA GLU A 63 -4.14 -10.26 -5.28
C GLU A 63 -4.63 -9.62 -3.98
N VAL A 64 -5.15 -8.38 -4.05
CA VAL A 64 -5.75 -7.68 -2.89
C VAL A 64 -7.00 -8.41 -2.40
N GLU A 65 -7.89 -8.84 -3.31
CA GLU A 65 -9.09 -9.60 -2.95
C GLU A 65 -8.73 -10.96 -2.32
N ASP A 66 -7.79 -11.69 -2.90
CA ASP A 66 -7.29 -12.95 -2.36
C ASP A 66 -6.67 -12.75 -0.96
N ALA A 67 -5.98 -11.65 -0.72
CA ALA A 67 -5.42 -11.31 0.59
C ALA A 67 -6.50 -11.07 1.65
N ILE A 68 -7.62 -10.44 1.29
CA ILE A 68 -8.78 -10.25 2.18
C ILE A 68 -9.39 -11.61 2.53
N VAL A 69 -9.64 -12.45 1.53
CA VAL A 69 -10.17 -13.80 1.73
C VAL A 69 -9.23 -14.64 2.61
N PHE A 70 -7.93 -14.53 2.39
CA PHE A 70 -6.93 -15.19 3.22
C PHE A 70 -7.01 -14.72 4.68
N ALA A 71 -7.07 -13.40 4.90
CA ALA A 71 -7.13 -12.82 6.25
C ALA A 71 -8.41 -13.25 7.00
N ASP A 72 -9.56 -13.23 6.33
CA ASP A 72 -10.84 -13.63 6.90
C ASP A 72 -10.91 -15.13 7.28
N ALA A 73 -10.16 -15.95 6.56
CA ALA A 73 -10.05 -17.38 6.84
C ALA A 73 -9.13 -17.73 8.02
N GLN A 74 -8.35 -16.76 8.52
CA GLN A 74 -7.42 -17.01 9.62
C GLN A 74 -8.14 -17.07 10.98
N PRO A 75 -7.64 -17.84 11.95
CA PRO A 75 -8.18 -17.86 13.30
C PRO A 75 -8.02 -16.49 13.97
N ILE A 76 -8.99 -16.14 14.80
CA ILE A 76 -8.87 -14.94 15.66
C ILE A 76 -7.69 -15.12 16.61
N PRO A 77 -6.85 -14.08 16.82
CA PRO A 77 -5.75 -14.14 17.76
C PRO A 77 -6.19 -14.55 19.17
N THR A 78 -5.38 -15.35 19.86
CA THR A 78 -5.66 -15.76 21.23
C THR A 78 -5.26 -14.67 22.23
N LEU A 79 -5.72 -14.78 23.49
CA LEU A 79 -5.31 -13.85 24.55
C LEU A 79 -3.80 -13.93 24.82
N GLU A 80 -3.22 -15.12 24.69
CA GLU A 80 -1.78 -15.35 24.86
C GLU A 80 -0.98 -14.59 23.81
N SER A 81 -1.49 -14.49 22.56
CA SER A 81 -0.81 -13.76 21.49
C SER A 81 -0.73 -12.25 21.75
N ALA A 82 -1.55 -11.69 22.65
CA ALA A 82 -1.53 -10.27 22.97
C ALA A 82 -0.26 -9.80 23.71
N VAL A 83 0.50 -10.71 24.29
CA VAL A 83 1.73 -10.44 25.04
C VAL A 83 2.99 -10.94 24.33
N VAL A 84 2.83 -11.57 23.16
CA VAL A 84 3.93 -12.01 22.30
C VAL A 84 4.35 -10.85 21.39
N ASP A 85 5.60 -10.82 21.00
CA ASP A 85 6.17 -9.80 20.10
C ASP A 85 6.08 -8.34 20.60
N VAL A 86 5.80 -8.12 21.89
CA VAL A 86 5.81 -6.79 22.50
C VAL A 86 7.23 -6.23 22.61
N TYR A 87 8.22 -7.11 22.82
CA TYR A 87 9.63 -6.79 22.88
C TYR A 87 10.41 -7.70 21.93
N SER A 88 11.63 -7.31 21.60
CA SER A 88 12.53 -8.12 20.79
C SER A 88 13.09 -9.28 21.60
N ASP A 89 12.53 -10.47 21.45
CA ASP A 89 12.96 -11.73 22.12
C ASP A 89 14.19 -12.38 21.47
N ILE A 90 14.75 -11.73 20.45
CA ILE A 90 15.96 -12.18 19.73
C ILE A 90 17.14 -12.48 20.67
N VAL A 91 17.09 -11.96 21.90
CA VAL A 91 18.16 -12.14 22.91
C VAL A 91 18.15 -13.55 23.55
N GLU A 92 17.03 -14.26 23.56
CA GLU A 92 16.95 -15.60 24.18
C GLU A 92 17.50 -16.68 23.24
N GLU A 93 17.24 -16.64 21.96
CA GLU A 93 17.78 -17.61 20.98
C GLU A 93 19.32 -17.56 20.88
N VAL A 94 19.95 -16.44 21.17
CA VAL A 94 21.41 -16.28 21.12
C VAL A 94 22.08 -16.80 22.39
N ARG A 95 21.35 -16.97 23.50
CA ARG A 95 21.89 -17.47 24.77
C ARG A 95 21.91 -18.99 24.90
N GLU A 96 21.16 -19.70 24.08
CA GLU A 96 21.11 -21.16 24.07
C GLU A 96 22.05 -21.83 23.05
N ARG A 97 22.91 -21.05 22.36
CA ARG A 97 23.97 -21.52 21.44
C ARG A 97 25.33 -21.12 21.95
#